data_a9a965476720cd821140dc9f0babe490
#
_entry.id   a9a965476720cd821140dc9f0babe490
#
_cell.length_a   1.000
_cell.length_b   1.000
_cell.length_c   1.000
_cell.angle_alpha   90.00
_cell.angle_beta   90.00
_cell.angle_gamma   90.00
#
_symmetry.space_group_name_H-M   'P 1'
#
loop_
_entity.id
_entity.type
_entity.pdbx_description
1 polymer ?
#
loop_
_entity_poly.entity_id
_entity_poly.type
_entity_poly.pdbx_seq_one_letter_code
_entity_poly.pdbx_strand_id
1 'polypeptide(L)'
;MPHISFSELKIWAECPFKHKLMYIDKIKGFIGNEYTAFGGAIHSLCENALLGKLPEDDYEEYFQHVFREELKKVPVSKPQLVIDMLSQANRISPEVIPAVESYFGNFEVVTVEERLFEKIENFKDADYNFKGFIDFVAKTEDGKYHIVDWKSCSWGWDMERRNDRLTTYQLTLYKKFFCQKHNIDPKNVETHFALLKRTAKKDHVEFFRVTSGPRKTNNASELLLKALSNINRQIKFKNRLSCERCDFRKTEHCQ
;
A
#
# COMPACT_ATOMS: atom_id res chain seq x y z
N MET A 1 -17.74 -13.80 -1.17
CA MET A 1 -17.86 -13.43 0.26
C MET A 1 -17.61 -11.93 0.40
N PRO A 2 -18.36 -11.22 1.25
CA PRO A 2 -18.11 -9.81 1.55
C PRO A 2 -16.69 -9.61 2.07
N HIS A 3 -16.07 -8.52 1.66
CA HIS A 3 -14.71 -8.20 2.10
C HIS A 3 -14.52 -6.68 2.18
N ILE A 4 -13.52 -6.28 2.92
CA ILE A 4 -13.03 -4.91 3.00
C ILE A 4 -11.52 -4.89 2.84
N SER A 5 -11.00 -3.98 2.03
CA SER A 5 -9.56 -3.75 1.90
C SER A 5 -9.11 -2.60 2.80
N PHE A 6 -7.79 -2.48 3.01
CA PHE A 6 -7.26 -1.31 3.70
C PHE A 6 -7.56 0.00 2.96
N SER A 7 -7.47 -0.01 1.63
CA SER A 7 -7.79 1.18 0.81
C SER A 7 -9.25 1.61 0.99
N GLU A 8 -10.17 0.65 1.05
CA GLU A 8 -11.58 0.89 1.33
C GLU A 8 -11.79 1.45 2.73
N LEU A 9 -11.15 0.84 3.75
CA LEU A 9 -11.18 1.32 5.13
C LEU A 9 -10.67 2.76 5.25
N LYS A 10 -9.59 3.09 4.53
CA LYS A 10 -9.02 4.45 4.50
C LYS A 10 -10.02 5.45 3.93
N ILE A 11 -10.67 5.15 2.80
CA ILE A 11 -11.70 5.99 2.20
C ILE A 11 -12.89 6.18 3.15
N TRP A 12 -13.32 5.09 3.84
CA TRP A 12 -14.37 5.20 4.84
C TRP A 12 -13.96 6.10 6.01
N ALA A 13 -12.73 5.96 6.52
CA ALA A 13 -12.20 6.77 7.62
C ALA A 13 -12.08 8.26 7.24
N GLU A 14 -11.73 8.55 5.99
CA GLU A 14 -11.72 9.91 5.46
C GLU A 14 -13.15 10.49 5.41
N CYS A 15 -14.10 9.77 4.82
CA CYS A 15 -15.48 10.20 4.70
C CYS A 15 -16.41 9.02 4.38
N PRO A 16 -17.28 8.58 5.30
CA PRO A 16 -18.25 7.51 5.04
C PRO A 16 -19.17 7.78 3.84
N PHE A 17 -19.46 9.04 3.54
CA PHE A 17 -20.23 9.39 2.35
C PHE A 17 -19.42 9.19 1.05
N LYS A 18 -18.12 9.52 1.04
CA LYS A 18 -17.22 9.21 -0.08
C LYS A 18 -17.13 7.70 -0.31
N HIS A 19 -17.02 6.93 0.77
CA HIS A 19 -17.06 5.47 0.72
C HIS A 19 -18.36 4.97 0.06
N LYS A 20 -19.53 5.50 0.47
CA LYS A 20 -20.80 5.15 -0.16
C LYS A 20 -20.77 5.37 -1.66
N LEU A 21 -20.35 6.55 -2.12
CA LEU A 21 -20.29 6.87 -3.55
C LEU A 21 -19.40 5.88 -4.31
N MET A 22 -18.21 5.59 -3.79
CA MET A 22 -17.21 4.77 -4.49
C MET A 22 -17.50 3.27 -4.41
N TYR A 23 -17.87 2.74 -3.23
CA TYR A 23 -17.93 1.31 -2.98
C TYR A 23 -19.34 0.72 -3.00
N ILE A 24 -20.38 1.52 -2.71
CA ILE A 24 -21.77 1.08 -2.74
C ILE A 24 -22.42 1.50 -4.06
N ASP A 25 -22.40 2.79 -4.37
CA ASP A 25 -23.05 3.34 -5.58
C ASP A 25 -22.18 3.13 -6.85
N LYS A 26 -20.91 2.68 -6.68
CA LYS A 26 -19.95 2.40 -7.77
C LYS A 26 -19.66 3.60 -8.67
N ILE A 27 -19.79 4.80 -8.14
CA ILE A 27 -19.45 6.03 -8.87
C ILE A 27 -17.93 6.15 -8.93
N LYS A 28 -17.38 6.26 -10.12
CA LYS A 28 -15.94 6.37 -10.32
C LYS A 28 -15.48 7.75 -9.82
N GLY A 29 -14.60 7.74 -8.84
CA GLY A 29 -13.83 8.90 -8.41
C GLY A 29 -12.52 9.00 -9.19
N PHE A 30 -11.41 9.11 -8.46
CA PHE A 30 -10.08 9.10 -9.03
C PHE A 30 -9.79 7.77 -9.75
N ILE A 31 -9.44 7.83 -11.03
CA ILE A 31 -9.17 6.65 -11.89
C ILE A 31 -7.68 6.39 -12.08
N GLY A 32 -6.81 7.11 -11.39
CA GLY A 32 -5.37 7.05 -11.55
C GLY A 32 -4.80 8.22 -12.36
N ASN A 33 -3.49 8.26 -12.42
CA ASN A 33 -2.70 9.23 -13.18
C ASN A 33 -1.28 8.68 -13.41
N GLU A 34 -0.37 9.50 -13.94
CA GLU A 34 1.02 9.13 -14.20
C GLU A 34 1.74 8.60 -12.94
N TYR A 35 1.40 9.14 -11.75
CA TYR A 35 2.01 8.67 -10.48
C TYR A 35 1.55 7.27 -10.09
N THR A 36 0.29 6.93 -10.32
CA THR A 36 -0.22 5.58 -10.05
C THR A 36 0.33 4.56 -11.04
N ALA A 37 0.45 4.95 -12.33
CA ALA A 37 1.06 4.12 -13.35
C ALA A 37 2.53 3.84 -13.03
N PHE A 38 3.30 4.88 -12.63
CA PHE A 38 4.67 4.72 -12.16
C PHE A 38 4.76 3.78 -10.96
N GLY A 39 3.88 3.96 -9.97
CA GLY A 39 3.82 3.10 -8.79
C GLY A 39 3.63 1.63 -9.15
N GLY A 40 2.65 1.32 -10.00
CA GLY A 40 2.42 -0.05 -10.44
C GLY A 40 3.62 -0.66 -11.17
N ALA A 41 4.24 0.11 -12.08
CA ALA A 41 5.38 -0.37 -12.85
C ALA A 41 6.62 -0.63 -11.97
N ILE A 42 6.95 0.29 -11.06
CA ILE A 42 8.14 0.14 -10.21
C ILE A 42 7.95 -0.95 -9.15
N HIS A 43 6.74 -1.16 -8.62
CA HIS A 43 6.44 -2.29 -7.74
C HIS A 43 6.65 -3.61 -8.47
N SER A 44 6.10 -3.74 -9.69
CA SER A 44 6.29 -4.96 -10.50
C SER A 44 7.77 -5.24 -10.79
N LEU A 45 8.59 -4.23 -11.02
CA LEU A 45 10.03 -4.39 -11.16
C LEU A 45 10.66 -4.91 -9.85
N CYS A 46 10.37 -4.26 -8.70
CA CYS A 46 10.89 -4.68 -7.40
C CYS A 46 10.54 -6.15 -7.09
N GLU A 47 9.32 -6.57 -7.40
CA GLU A 47 8.84 -7.94 -7.19
C GLU A 47 9.62 -8.95 -8.02
N ASN A 48 9.79 -8.69 -9.33
CA ASN A 48 10.50 -9.60 -10.22
C ASN A 48 12.01 -9.63 -9.95
N ALA A 49 12.60 -8.51 -9.54
CA ALA A 49 13.98 -8.43 -9.10
C ALA A 49 14.21 -9.27 -7.83
N LEU A 50 13.35 -9.15 -6.80
CA LEU A 50 13.41 -9.93 -5.57
C LEU A 50 13.27 -11.44 -5.80
N LEU A 51 12.46 -11.83 -6.79
CA LEU A 51 12.29 -13.24 -7.16
C LEU A 51 13.44 -13.78 -8.02
N GLY A 52 14.44 -12.96 -8.36
CA GLY A 52 15.52 -13.33 -9.27
C GLY A 52 15.04 -13.65 -10.70
N LYS A 53 13.84 -13.20 -11.07
CA LYS A 53 13.24 -13.42 -12.41
C LYS A 53 13.64 -12.37 -13.42
N LEU A 54 14.15 -11.26 -12.96
CA LEU A 54 14.53 -10.10 -13.78
C LEU A 54 16.00 -9.77 -13.50
N PRO A 55 16.91 -10.01 -14.47
CA PRO A 55 18.30 -9.56 -14.40
C PRO A 55 18.41 -8.03 -14.38
N GLU A 56 19.44 -7.49 -13.74
CA GLU A 56 19.63 -6.05 -13.62
C GLU A 56 19.74 -5.34 -14.98
N ASP A 57 20.41 -5.96 -15.94
CA ASP A 57 20.56 -5.44 -17.31
C ASP A 57 19.21 -5.22 -18.01
N ASP A 58 18.16 -5.93 -17.61
CA ASP A 58 16.83 -5.86 -18.22
C ASP A 58 15.88 -4.88 -17.48
N TYR A 59 16.31 -4.26 -16.37
CA TYR A 59 15.45 -3.40 -15.53
C TYR A 59 14.84 -2.24 -16.31
N GLU A 60 15.63 -1.57 -17.14
CA GLU A 60 15.15 -0.42 -17.90
C GLU A 60 14.08 -0.81 -18.92
N GLU A 61 14.33 -1.84 -19.72
CA GLU A 61 13.39 -2.31 -20.74
C GLU A 61 12.09 -2.82 -20.10
N TYR A 62 12.22 -3.62 -19.03
CA TYR A 62 11.09 -4.13 -18.28
C TYR A 62 10.23 -3.00 -17.72
N PHE A 63 10.86 -2.03 -17.03
CA PHE A 63 10.12 -0.90 -16.47
C PHE A 63 9.41 -0.11 -17.57
N GLN A 64 10.08 0.20 -18.67
CA GLN A 64 9.49 0.95 -19.79
C GLN A 64 8.28 0.21 -20.37
N HIS A 65 8.37 -1.11 -20.51
CA HIS A 65 7.28 -1.93 -21.00
C HIS A 65 6.07 -1.87 -20.05
N VAL A 66 6.27 -2.19 -18.78
CA VAL A 66 5.18 -2.22 -17.78
C VAL A 66 4.59 -0.82 -17.58
N PHE A 67 5.42 0.21 -17.51
CA PHE A 67 4.96 1.59 -17.33
C PHE A 67 4.08 2.05 -18.50
N ARG A 68 4.44 1.69 -19.74
CA ARG A 68 3.62 1.97 -20.90
C ARG A 68 2.24 1.28 -20.82
N GLU A 69 2.20 0.04 -20.34
CA GLU A 69 0.92 -0.68 -20.16
C GLU A 69 0.07 -0.05 -19.05
N GLU A 70 0.68 0.39 -17.95
CA GLU A 70 -0.03 1.09 -16.88
C GLU A 70 -0.56 2.48 -17.33
N LEU A 71 0.21 3.20 -18.15
CA LEU A 71 -0.23 4.50 -18.70
C LEU A 71 -1.47 4.38 -19.61
N LYS A 72 -1.67 3.25 -20.28
CA LYS A 72 -2.88 3.03 -21.09
C LYS A 72 -4.17 2.97 -20.23
N LYS A 73 -4.04 2.70 -18.94
CA LYS A 73 -5.18 2.54 -18.01
C LYS A 73 -5.62 3.85 -17.35
N VAL A 74 -4.84 4.93 -17.49
CA VAL A 74 -5.05 6.20 -16.79
C VAL A 74 -4.98 7.38 -17.74
N PRO A 75 -5.63 8.52 -17.45
CA PRO A 75 -5.43 9.74 -18.21
C PRO A 75 -4.01 10.28 -17.99
N VAL A 76 -3.35 10.60 -19.11
CA VAL A 76 -2.03 11.24 -19.10
C VAL A 76 -2.22 12.74 -19.32
N SER A 77 -1.95 13.53 -18.30
CA SER A 77 -2.09 14.99 -18.34
C SER A 77 -0.74 15.72 -18.41
N LYS A 78 0.37 15.02 -18.11
CA LYS A 78 1.72 15.60 -17.99
C LYS A 78 2.75 14.79 -18.78
N PRO A 79 2.83 14.92 -20.11
CA PRO A 79 3.74 14.13 -20.93
C PRO A 79 5.22 14.29 -20.53
N GLN A 80 5.66 15.50 -20.17
CA GLN A 80 7.04 15.71 -19.71
C GLN A 80 7.36 14.94 -18.44
N LEU A 81 6.41 14.86 -17.50
CA LEU A 81 6.55 14.06 -16.28
C LEU A 81 6.76 12.57 -16.59
N VAL A 82 6.10 12.04 -17.63
CA VAL A 82 6.28 10.64 -18.06
C VAL A 82 7.73 10.41 -18.51
N ILE A 83 8.30 11.33 -19.28
CA ILE A 83 9.71 11.27 -19.71
C ILE A 83 10.65 11.32 -18.50
N ASP A 84 10.39 12.25 -17.56
CA ASP A 84 11.18 12.37 -16.34
C ASP A 84 11.11 11.10 -15.49
N MET A 85 9.93 10.44 -15.45
CA MET A 85 9.71 9.21 -14.70
C MET A 85 10.52 8.02 -15.23
N LEU A 86 10.77 7.92 -16.54
CA LEU A 86 11.68 6.91 -17.10
C LEU A 86 13.09 7.07 -16.52
N SER A 87 13.63 8.28 -16.55
CA SER A 87 14.93 8.59 -15.97
C SER A 87 14.97 8.39 -14.43
N GLN A 88 13.85 8.63 -13.75
CA GLN A 88 13.75 8.40 -12.31
C GLN A 88 13.77 6.90 -11.97
N ALA A 89 13.08 6.07 -12.74
CA ALA A 89 13.10 4.63 -12.56
C ALA A 89 14.51 4.06 -12.75
N ASN A 90 15.25 4.49 -13.78
CA ASN A 90 16.62 4.06 -14.03
C ASN A 90 17.60 4.37 -12.89
N ARG A 91 17.29 5.37 -12.05
CA ARG A 91 18.06 5.66 -10.84
C ARG A 91 17.63 4.84 -9.64
N ILE A 92 16.35 4.48 -9.53
CA ILE A 92 15.81 3.71 -8.41
C ILE A 92 16.14 2.23 -8.56
N SER A 93 15.92 1.67 -9.76
CA SER A 93 15.94 0.23 -10.00
C SER A 93 17.22 -0.48 -9.54
N PRO A 94 18.44 0.01 -9.86
CA PRO A 94 19.66 -0.68 -9.45
C PRO A 94 19.92 -0.59 -7.94
N GLU A 95 19.27 0.34 -7.24
CA GLU A 95 19.43 0.46 -5.78
C GLU A 95 18.48 -0.48 -4.99
N VAL A 96 17.48 -1.13 -5.64
CA VAL A 96 16.45 -1.92 -4.95
C VAL A 96 17.05 -3.08 -4.20
N ILE A 97 17.73 -4.00 -4.89
CA ILE A 97 18.30 -5.20 -4.27
C ILE A 97 19.42 -4.85 -3.28
N PRO A 98 20.39 -3.99 -3.61
CA PRO A 98 21.42 -3.57 -2.64
C PRO A 98 20.83 -2.93 -1.37
N ALA A 99 19.75 -2.17 -1.47
CA ALA A 99 19.11 -1.57 -0.29
C ALA A 99 18.40 -2.62 0.58
N VAL A 100 17.76 -3.63 -0.01
CA VAL A 100 17.15 -4.75 0.73
C VAL A 100 18.23 -5.55 1.47
N GLU A 101 19.31 -5.92 0.78
CA GLU A 101 20.44 -6.65 1.34
C GLU A 101 21.14 -5.87 2.47
N SER A 102 21.36 -4.58 2.25
CA SER A 102 21.96 -3.70 3.27
C SER A 102 21.08 -3.56 4.51
N TYR A 103 19.75 -3.58 4.35
CA TYR A 103 18.82 -3.37 5.45
C TYR A 103 18.54 -4.63 6.26
N PHE A 104 18.39 -5.78 5.61
CA PHE A 104 18.04 -7.05 6.28
C PHE A 104 19.25 -7.98 6.51
N GLY A 105 20.39 -7.74 5.86
CA GLY A 105 21.52 -8.67 5.86
C GLY A 105 21.17 -9.96 5.12
N ASN A 106 21.51 -11.10 5.72
CA ASN A 106 21.12 -12.41 5.18
C ASN A 106 19.63 -12.65 5.40
N PHE A 107 18.89 -12.81 4.34
CA PHE A 107 17.44 -13.05 4.37
C PHE A 107 17.00 -14.01 3.27
N GLU A 108 15.84 -14.60 3.47
CA GLU A 108 15.09 -15.39 2.50
C GLU A 108 13.85 -14.58 2.05
N VAL A 109 13.57 -14.55 0.77
CA VAL A 109 12.29 -14.05 0.25
C VAL A 109 11.23 -15.13 0.45
N VAL A 110 10.34 -14.94 1.43
CA VAL A 110 9.30 -15.91 1.75
C VAL A 110 8.19 -15.87 0.69
N THR A 111 7.76 -14.67 0.34
CA THR A 111 6.70 -14.47 -0.67
C THR A 111 6.73 -13.03 -1.19
N VAL A 112 6.23 -12.87 -2.39
CA VAL A 112 5.98 -11.58 -3.07
C VAL A 112 4.52 -11.56 -3.46
N GLU A 113 3.87 -10.39 -3.42
CA GLU A 113 2.43 -10.23 -3.67
C GLU A 113 1.56 -11.16 -2.80
N GLU A 114 1.90 -11.26 -1.51
CA GLU A 114 1.18 -12.14 -0.57
C GLU A 114 -0.29 -11.73 -0.44
N ARG A 115 -1.17 -12.55 -0.96
CA ARG A 115 -2.60 -12.31 -0.89
C ARG A 115 -3.15 -12.66 0.49
N LEU A 116 -3.75 -11.66 1.14
CA LEU A 116 -4.54 -11.83 2.35
C LEU A 116 -6.04 -11.85 1.96
N PHE A 117 -6.76 -12.84 2.49
CA PHE A 117 -8.22 -12.92 2.39
C PHE A 117 -8.75 -13.67 3.61
N GLU A 118 -8.62 -13.01 4.78
CA GLU A 118 -8.75 -13.63 6.08
C GLU A 118 -10.01 -13.19 6.79
N LYS A 119 -10.69 -14.11 7.48
CA LYS A 119 -11.90 -13.82 8.23
C LYS A 119 -11.62 -12.76 9.29
N ILE A 120 -12.49 -11.75 9.35
CA ILE A 120 -12.47 -10.73 10.40
C ILE A 120 -13.20 -11.28 11.62
N GLU A 121 -12.42 -11.62 12.63
CA GLU A 121 -12.95 -12.09 13.91
C GLU A 121 -13.64 -10.96 14.69
N ASN A 122 -14.53 -11.34 15.62
CA ASN A 122 -15.25 -10.41 16.50
C ASN A 122 -16.23 -9.42 15.81
N PHE A 123 -16.51 -9.59 14.51
CA PHE A 123 -17.62 -8.92 13.87
C PHE A 123 -18.83 -9.86 13.83
N LYS A 124 -19.88 -9.54 14.62
CA LYS A 124 -21.03 -10.45 14.85
C LYS A 124 -22.19 -10.23 13.87
N ASP A 125 -22.23 -9.07 13.21
CA ASP A 125 -23.39 -8.69 12.39
C ASP A 125 -23.41 -9.37 11.02
N ALA A 126 -22.24 -9.79 10.51
CA ALA A 126 -22.10 -10.50 9.24
C ALA A 126 -20.68 -11.10 9.10
N ASP A 127 -20.52 -12.08 8.19
CA ASP A 127 -19.20 -12.60 7.84
C ASP A 127 -18.49 -11.69 6.82
N TYR A 128 -17.37 -11.13 7.22
CA TYR A 128 -16.49 -10.32 6.38
C TYR A 128 -15.06 -10.84 6.38
N ASN A 129 -14.38 -10.67 5.25
CA ASN A 129 -12.95 -10.94 5.13
C ASN A 129 -12.16 -9.64 4.96
N PHE A 130 -10.97 -9.60 5.53
CA PHE A 130 -9.99 -8.58 5.21
C PHE A 130 -9.25 -8.99 3.94
N LYS A 131 -9.25 -8.12 2.93
CA LYS A 131 -8.52 -8.32 1.68
C LYS A 131 -7.32 -7.39 1.61
N GLY A 132 -6.16 -7.93 1.31
CA GLY A 132 -4.94 -7.15 1.11
C GLY A 132 -3.93 -7.89 0.24
N PHE A 133 -2.89 -7.16 -0.15
CA PHE A 133 -1.71 -7.71 -0.79
C PHE A 133 -0.50 -7.11 -0.09
N ILE A 134 0.42 -7.96 0.35
CA ILE A 134 1.70 -7.55 0.93
C ILE A 134 2.72 -7.61 -0.19
N ASP A 135 3.42 -6.50 -0.44
CA ASP A 135 4.33 -6.43 -1.58
C ASP A 135 5.44 -7.48 -1.49
N PHE A 136 6.10 -7.63 -0.32
CA PHE A 136 6.93 -8.79 -0.06
C PHE A 136 7.12 -9.10 1.43
N VAL A 137 7.49 -10.34 1.74
CA VAL A 137 7.85 -10.81 3.07
C VAL A 137 9.25 -11.42 3.02
N ALA A 138 10.16 -10.87 3.81
CA ALA A 138 11.47 -11.45 4.06
C ALA A 138 11.49 -12.22 5.39
N LYS A 139 12.38 -13.19 5.51
CA LYS A 139 12.70 -13.86 6.76
C LYS A 139 14.20 -13.80 7.00
N THR A 140 14.61 -13.29 8.15
CA THR A 140 16.00 -13.19 8.54
C THR A 140 16.48 -14.41 9.35
N GLU A 141 17.79 -14.59 9.50
CA GLU A 141 18.39 -15.74 10.20
C GLU A 141 17.94 -15.87 11.66
N ASP A 142 17.56 -14.77 12.32
CA ASP A 142 16.99 -14.79 13.67
C ASP A 142 15.54 -15.31 13.72
N GLY A 143 15.02 -15.77 12.58
CA GLY A 143 13.70 -16.36 12.45
C GLY A 143 12.55 -15.36 12.38
N LYS A 144 12.83 -14.05 12.31
CA LYS A 144 11.80 -13.03 12.18
C LYS A 144 11.32 -12.87 10.74
N TYR A 145 10.04 -12.58 10.62
CA TYR A 145 9.41 -12.20 9.36
C TYR A 145 9.30 -10.68 9.26
N HIS A 146 9.61 -10.15 8.10
CA HIS A 146 9.58 -8.72 7.80
C HIS A 146 8.59 -8.45 6.68
N ILE A 147 7.45 -7.87 7.02
CA ILE A 147 6.46 -7.42 6.05
C ILE A 147 6.88 -6.06 5.52
N VAL A 148 7.03 -5.94 4.22
CA VAL A 148 7.44 -4.71 3.55
C VAL A 148 6.38 -4.28 2.55
N ASP A 149 6.15 -2.98 2.51
CA ASP A 149 5.25 -2.32 1.57
C ASP A 149 6.00 -1.18 0.88
N TRP A 150 6.11 -1.27 -0.43
CA TRP A 150 6.77 -0.27 -1.28
C TRP A 150 5.92 0.99 -1.41
N LYS A 151 6.55 2.15 -1.36
CA LYS A 151 5.85 3.42 -1.57
C LYS A 151 6.66 4.35 -2.47
N SER A 152 6.18 4.59 -3.68
CA SER A 152 6.77 5.62 -4.53
C SER A 152 6.45 7.01 -3.98
N CYS A 153 7.46 7.86 -3.90
CA CYS A 153 7.33 9.24 -3.43
C CYS A 153 8.33 10.14 -4.15
N SER A 154 8.25 11.46 -3.93
CA SER A 154 9.21 12.39 -4.54
C SER A 154 10.59 12.26 -3.87
N TRP A 155 10.75 12.70 -2.63
CA TRP A 155 12.06 12.74 -1.94
C TRP A 155 12.09 12.04 -0.57
N GLY A 156 11.00 11.47 -0.12
CA GLY A 156 10.87 10.79 1.17
C GLY A 156 9.65 11.26 1.94
N TRP A 157 9.53 10.79 3.18
CA TRP A 157 8.45 11.14 4.08
C TRP A 157 9.01 11.85 5.32
N ASP A 158 8.36 12.93 5.70
CA ASP A 158 8.60 13.59 6.98
C ASP A 158 8.10 12.75 8.17
N MET A 159 8.43 13.18 9.37
CA MET A 159 8.06 12.46 10.60
C MET A 159 6.55 12.43 10.83
N GLU A 160 5.81 13.45 10.39
CA GLU A 160 4.36 13.50 10.50
C GLU A 160 3.74 12.37 9.66
N ARG A 161 4.13 12.26 8.40
CA ARG A 161 3.65 11.19 7.49
C ARG A 161 4.09 9.81 7.92
N ARG A 162 5.33 9.64 8.42
CA ARG A 162 5.82 8.35 8.94
C ARG A 162 5.03 7.86 10.15
N ASN A 163 4.51 8.79 10.95
CA ASN A 163 3.72 8.51 12.14
C ASN A 163 2.21 8.61 11.93
N ASP A 164 1.77 8.98 10.72
CA ASP A 164 0.35 9.08 10.42
C ASP A 164 -0.36 7.77 10.72
N ARG A 165 -1.43 7.89 11.50
CA ARG A 165 -2.18 6.74 12.00
C ARG A 165 -2.76 5.89 10.88
N LEU A 166 -3.41 6.50 9.90
CA LEU A 166 -4.04 5.77 8.81
C LEU A 166 -2.98 5.13 7.90
N THR A 167 -1.90 5.85 7.60
CA THR A 167 -0.80 5.30 6.80
C THR A 167 -0.20 4.05 7.46
N THR A 168 0.10 4.13 8.76
CA THR A 168 0.75 3.00 9.46
C THR A 168 -0.19 1.85 9.81
N TYR A 169 -1.51 2.07 9.83
CA TYR A 169 -2.50 1.01 10.06
C TYR A 169 -2.56 0.00 8.91
N GLN A 170 -2.14 0.36 7.69
CA GLN A 170 -1.99 -0.60 6.60
C GLN A 170 -1.11 -1.76 7.02
N LEU A 171 0.12 -1.47 7.40
CA LEU A 171 1.09 -2.47 7.86
C LEU A 171 0.64 -3.19 9.14
N THR A 172 -0.03 -2.48 10.05
CA THR A 172 -0.55 -3.07 11.28
C THR A 172 -1.61 -4.14 11.00
N LEU A 173 -2.54 -3.87 10.08
CA LEU A 173 -3.55 -4.84 9.68
C LEU A 173 -2.94 -5.96 8.82
N TYR A 174 -2.00 -5.66 7.94
CA TYR A 174 -1.27 -6.68 7.19
C TYR A 174 -0.58 -7.66 8.13
N LYS A 175 0.16 -7.17 9.13
CA LYS A 175 0.77 -8.01 10.15
C LYS A 175 -0.26 -8.88 10.88
N LYS A 176 -1.37 -8.29 11.33
CA LYS A 176 -2.41 -9.03 12.04
C LYS A 176 -2.93 -10.21 11.21
N PHE A 177 -3.31 -9.95 9.97
CA PHE A 177 -3.92 -10.98 9.12
C PHE A 177 -2.90 -11.94 8.53
N PHE A 178 -1.65 -11.52 8.34
CA PHE A 178 -0.54 -12.41 8.01
C PHE A 178 -0.27 -13.40 9.15
N CYS A 179 -0.19 -12.92 10.39
CA CYS A 179 -0.03 -13.78 11.56
C CYS A 179 -1.19 -14.76 11.71
N GLN A 180 -2.42 -14.32 11.46
CA GLN A 180 -3.62 -15.18 11.48
C GLN A 180 -3.54 -16.27 10.42
N LYS A 181 -3.21 -15.90 9.17
CA LYS A 181 -3.12 -16.82 8.03
C LYS A 181 -2.07 -17.91 8.23
N HIS A 182 -0.89 -17.53 8.72
CA HIS A 182 0.26 -18.43 8.83
C HIS A 182 0.46 -19.01 10.23
N ASN A 183 -0.41 -18.68 11.18
CA ASN A 183 -0.31 -19.09 12.59
C ASN A 183 1.07 -18.72 13.21
N ILE A 184 1.54 -17.50 12.95
CA ILE A 184 2.82 -16.97 13.43
C ILE A 184 2.57 -16.05 14.63
N ASP A 185 3.40 -16.18 15.70
CA ASP A 185 3.36 -15.24 16.83
C ASP A 185 3.68 -13.81 16.33
N PRO A 186 2.81 -12.82 16.59
CA PRO A 186 3.07 -11.43 16.21
C PRO A 186 4.40 -10.84 16.72
N LYS A 187 5.01 -11.42 17.75
CA LYS A 187 6.33 -11.00 18.23
C LYS A 187 7.45 -11.29 17.22
N ASN A 188 7.26 -12.30 16.38
CA ASN A 188 8.19 -12.72 15.34
C ASN A 188 7.97 -12.02 14.00
N VAL A 189 7.09 -11.02 13.94
CA VAL A 189 6.80 -10.28 12.70
C VAL A 189 7.05 -8.80 12.91
N GLU A 190 7.85 -8.21 12.04
CA GLU A 190 8.12 -6.78 11.97
C GLU A 190 7.52 -6.17 10.70
N THR A 191 7.33 -4.87 10.67
CA THR A 191 6.69 -4.18 9.54
C THR A 191 7.49 -2.97 9.11
N HIS A 192 7.63 -2.76 7.79
CA HIS A 192 8.49 -1.74 7.20
C HIS A 192 7.81 -1.08 6.01
N PHE A 193 8.04 0.21 5.83
CA PHE A 193 7.88 0.85 4.55
C PHE A 193 9.23 0.94 3.84
N ALA A 194 9.22 0.74 2.55
CA ALA A 194 10.34 0.98 1.66
C ALA A 194 9.96 2.11 0.69
N LEU A 195 10.60 3.26 0.84
CA LEU A 195 10.34 4.43 0.00
C LEU A 195 11.19 4.39 -1.26
N LEU A 196 10.55 4.49 -2.41
CA LEU A 196 11.16 4.63 -3.73
C LEU A 196 11.12 6.12 -4.11
N LYS A 197 12.24 6.82 -3.90
CA LYS A 197 12.33 8.29 -3.94
C LYS A 197 12.73 8.77 -5.32
N ARG A 198 11.75 9.19 -6.13
CA ARG A 198 11.92 9.54 -7.54
C ARG A 198 12.86 10.72 -7.80
N THR A 199 12.82 11.73 -6.95
CA THR A 199 13.54 12.99 -7.15
C THR A 199 14.66 13.23 -6.13
N ALA A 200 15.00 12.22 -5.32
CA ALA A 200 16.16 12.27 -4.46
C ALA A 200 17.46 12.41 -5.29
N LYS A 201 18.49 13.02 -4.73
CA LYS A 201 19.79 13.15 -5.38
C LYS A 201 20.67 11.91 -5.21
N LYS A 202 20.41 11.13 -4.16
CA LYS A 202 21.08 9.88 -3.78
C LYS A 202 20.16 9.09 -2.85
N ASP A 203 20.53 7.87 -2.55
CA ASP A 203 19.81 6.98 -1.63
C ASP A 203 18.33 6.88 -2.04
N HIS A 204 18.08 6.46 -3.29
CA HIS A 204 16.74 6.44 -3.89
C HIS A 204 15.82 5.43 -3.22
N VAL A 205 16.36 4.43 -2.53
CA VAL A 205 15.59 3.45 -1.75
C VAL A 205 15.87 3.64 -0.27
N GLU A 206 14.82 3.80 0.53
CA GLU A 206 14.94 4.04 1.97
C GLU A 206 13.97 3.17 2.74
N PHE A 207 14.48 2.32 3.63
CA PHE A 207 13.68 1.52 4.55
C PHE A 207 13.51 2.20 5.89
N PHE A 208 12.34 2.05 6.49
CA PHE A 208 12.16 2.34 7.90
C PHE A 208 11.11 1.43 8.54
N ARG A 209 11.38 1.08 9.78
CA ARG A 209 10.50 0.23 10.58
C ARG A 209 9.29 1.00 11.08
N VAL A 210 8.12 0.36 11.02
CA VAL A 210 6.87 0.84 11.62
C VAL A 210 6.51 -0.06 12.79
N THR A 211 6.38 0.51 13.98
CA THR A 211 5.97 -0.27 15.15
C THR A 211 4.50 -0.68 15.06
N SER A 212 4.21 -1.95 15.25
CA SER A 212 2.87 -2.56 15.18
C SER A 212 2.64 -3.46 16.42
N GLY A 213 2.73 -2.85 17.61
CA GLY A 213 2.51 -3.53 18.88
C GLY A 213 1.03 -3.75 19.20
N PRO A 214 0.70 -4.48 20.29
CA PRO A 214 -0.68 -4.89 20.63
C PRO A 214 -1.66 -3.73 20.70
N ARG A 215 -1.29 -2.61 21.33
CA ARG A 215 -2.16 -1.42 21.43
C ARG A 215 -2.53 -0.86 20.05
N LYS A 216 -1.56 -0.75 19.14
CA LYS A 216 -1.79 -0.23 17.79
C LYS A 216 -2.64 -1.20 16.97
N THR A 217 -2.40 -2.51 17.13
CA THR A 217 -3.20 -3.56 16.49
C THR A 217 -4.66 -3.52 16.96
N ASN A 218 -4.90 -3.32 18.25
CA ASN A 218 -6.25 -3.17 18.78
C ASN A 218 -6.94 -1.92 18.21
N ASN A 219 -6.27 -0.77 18.22
CA ASN A 219 -6.85 0.46 17.68
C ASN A 219 -7.17 0.34 16.17
N ALA A 220 -6.31 -0.30 15.39
CA ALA A 220 -6.56 -0.54 13.96
C ALA A 220 -7.73 -1.52 13.75
N SER A 221 -7.84 -2.55 14.60
CA SER A 221 -8.94 -3.52 14.58
C SER A 221 -10.27 -2.87 14.97
N GLU A 222 -10.29 -2.03 15.99
CA GLU A 222 -11.48 -1.27 16.39
C GLU A 222 -11.97 -0.33 15.28
N LEU A 223 -11.04 0.36 14.59
CA LEU A 223 -11.38 1.19 13.43
C LEU A 223 -12.03 0.35 12.33
N LEU A 224 -11.47 -0.83 12.04
CA LEU A 224 -12.00 -1.77 11.05
C LEU A 224 -13.42 -2.24 11.44
N LEU A 225 -13.63 -2.67 12.68
CA LEU A 225 -14.94 -3.13 13.16
C LEU A 225 -15.97 -1.99 13.16
N LYS A 226 -15.57 -0.77 13.51
CA LYS A 226 -16.42 0.42 13.45
C LYS A 226 -16.84 0.74 12.02
N ALA A 227 -15.92 0.63 11.08
CA ALA A 227 -16.21 0.82 9.66
C ALA A 227 -17.25 -0.20 9.18
N LEU A 228 -17.02 -1.49 9.46
CA LEU A 228 -17.94 -2.57 9.08
C LEU A 228 -19.33 -2.39 9.70
N SER A 229 -19.41 -2.04 10.99
CA SER A 229 -20.69 -1.77 11.65
C SER A 229 -21.46 -0.63 10.98
N ASN A 230 -20.77 0.46 10.62
CA ASN A 230 -21.42 1.59 9.95
C ASN A 230 -21.83 1.24 8.51
N ILE A 231 -21.01 0.50 7.79
CA ILE A 231 -21.31 0.02 6.44
C ILE A 231 -22.54 -0.90 6.47
N ASN A 232 -22.56 -1.86 7.37
CA ASN A 232 -23.66 -2.82 7.52
C ASN A 232 -24.97 -2.13 7.90
N ARG A 233 -24.91 -1.13 8.78
CA ARG A 233 -26.06 -0.30 9.17
C ARG A 233 -26.40 0.81 8.18
N GLN A 234 -25.69 0.89 7.06
CA GLN A 234 -25.88 1.91 6.04
C GLN A 234 -25.73 3.37 6.55
N ILE A 235 -24.93 3.58 7.60
CA ILE A 235 -24.66 4.91 8.16
C ILE A 235 -23.75 5.67 7.21
N LYS A 236 -24.23 6.83 6.72
CA LYS A 236 -23.59 7.63 5.67
C LYS A 236 -23.58 9.09 6.10
N PHE A 237 -22.50 9.57 6.67
CA PHE A 237 -22.35 10.99 7.00
C PHE A 237 -21.22 11.62 6.20
N LYS A 238 -21.34 12.91 5.91
CA LYS A 238 -20.33 13.70 5.23
C LYS A 238 -19.31 14.22 6.26
N ASN A 239 -18.04 13.87 6.09
CA ASN A 239 -16.95 14.50 6.82
C ASN A 239 -16.46 15.73 6.04
N ARG A 240 -16.92 16.91 6.40
CA ARG A 240 -16.58 18.14 5.68
C ARG A 240 -15.11 18.56 5.85
N LEU A 241 -14.40 18.06 6.88
CA LEU A 241 -12.98 18.33 7.08
C LEU A 241 -12.09 17.65 6.04
N SER A 242 -12.58 16.60 5.38
CA SER A 242 -11.84 15.88 4.34
C SER A 242 -12.18 16.34 2.90
N CYS A 243 -12.97 17.41 2.75
CA CYS A 243 -13.44 17.85 1.43
C CYS A 243 -12.37 18.54 0.57
N GLU A 244 -11.28 19.04 1.16
CA GLU A 244 -10.31 19.87 0.41
C GLU A 244 -9.74 19.16 -0.82
N ARG A 245 -9.45 17.88 -0.71
CA ARG A 245 -8.87 17.03 -1.78
C ARG A 245 -9.82 15.92 -2.21
N CYS A 246 -11.14 16.14 -2.11
CA CYS A 246 -12.13 15.13 -2.46
C CYS A 246 -12.60 15.31 -3.91
N ASP A 247 -12.51 14.24 -4.70
CA ASP A 247 -12.91 14.22 -6.11
C ASP A 247 -14.39 14.54 -6.32
N PHE A 248 -15.23 14.29 -5.30
CA PHE A 248 -16.67 14.53 -5.37
C PHE A 248 -17.09 15.90 -4.85
N ARG A 249 -16.15 16.74 -4.37
CA ARG A 249 -16.46 18.07 -3.85
C ARG A 249 -17.08 18.95 -4.93
N LYS A 250 -18.25 19.54 -4.64
CA LYS A 250 -19.00 20.41 -5.57
C LYS A 250 -19.40 19.74 -6.89
N THR A 251 -19.52 18.42 -6.91
CA THR A 251 -20.13 17.69 -8.02
C THR A 251 -21.61 17.46 -7.76
N GLU A 252 -22.35 16.98 -8.76
CA GLU A 252 -23.74 16.53 -8.61
C GLU A 252 -23.94 15.46 -7.53
N HIS A 253 -22.90 14.68 -7.23
CA HIS A 253 -22.94 13.61 -6.23
C HIS A 253 -22.70 14.11 -4.80
N CYS A 254 -22.06 15.26 -4.61
CA CYS A 254 -21.73 15.80 -3.29
C CYS A 254 -21.68 17.35 -3.28
N GLN A 255 -22.83 17.93 -3.10
CA GLN A 255 -23.03 19.37 -2.92
C GLN A 255 -22.77 19.81 -1.47
#